data_a5f0890e662103b1ca0f806e23457619
#
_entry.id   a5f0890e662103b1ca0f806e23457619
#
_cell.length_a   1.000
_cell.length_b   1.000
_cell.length_c   1.000
_cell.angle_alpha   90.00
_cell.angle_beta   90.00
_cell.angle_gamma   90.00
#
_symmetry.space_group_name_H-M   'P 1'
#
loop_
_entity.id
_entity.type
_entity.pdbx_description
1 polymer ?
#
loop_
_entity_poly.entity_id
_entity_poly.type
_entity_poly.pdbx_seq_one_letter_code
_entity_poly.pdbx_strand_id
1 'polypeptide(L)'
;MRNRLRVLAFDLLAPAAAIAALVYLGVALGWPLWWVSVCSVLCLLIVEGVAVNFVLARRDAVTVGTDDDGPGLRLAVVGAATAAVVTAAIVGYVQWTLPDRALRDDTAEVAGIASSVAEASATFTPQNPTGSIDRATSMMSAASAERFKNEFATVAQDLGKRNVSAQARTVSAGVEAIGPDAASVAVILRGTQSTPGQKPDTAVLALRVALSKTDGRWVVEDVAPIHAR
;
A
#
# COMPACT_ATOMS: atom_id res chain seq x y z
N MET A 1 -11.91 49.72 9.00
CA MET A 1 -12.15 48.25 9.13
C MET A 1 -11.72 47.47 7.91
N ARG A 2 -12.00 47.88 6.69
CA ARG A 2 -11.67 47.17 5.44
C ARG A 2 -10.18 46.94 5.21
N ASN A 3 -9.30 47.86 5.61
CA ASN A 3 -7.84 47.71 5.52
C ASN A 3 -7.28 46.65 6.48
N ARG A 4 -7.76 46.57 7.72
CA ARG A 4 -7.31 45.56 8.68
C ARG A 4 -7.69 44.15 8.25
N LEU A 5 -8.86 43.97 7.63
CA LEU A 5 -9.29 42.66 7.08
C LEU A 5 -8.45 42.24 5.88
N ARG A 6 -8.00 43.16 5.03
CA ARG A 6 -7.11 42.86 3.91
C ARG A 6 -5.72 42.45 4.36
N VAL A 7 -5.12 43.19 5.31
CA VAL A 7 -3.83 42.84 5.92
C VAL A 7 -3.92 41.47 6.55
N LEU A 8 -4.97 41.18 7.33
CA LEU A 8 -5.15 39.88 7.97
C LEU A 8 -5.27 38.75 6.92
N ALA A 9 -6.01 38.96 5.83
CA ALA A 9 -6.22 37.97 4.79
C ALA A 9 -4.95 37.67 3.96
N PHE A 10 -4.18 38.69 3.58
CA PHE A 10 -3.04 38.52 2.67
C PHE A 10 -1.71 38.29 3.39
N ASP A 11 -1.50 38.97 4.52
CA ASP A 11 -0.20 38.92 5.20
C ASP A 11 -0.16 37.86 6.32
N LEU A 12 -1.32 37.33 6.72
CA LEU A 12 -1.39 36.28 7.76
C LEU A 12 -2.09 34.99 7.29
N LEU A 13 -3.32 35.11 6.79
CA LEU A 13 -4.12 33.92 6.41
C LEU A 13 -3.58 33.20 5.15
N ALA A 14 -3.16 33.94 4.14
CA ALA A 14 -2.64 33.32 2.92
C ALA A 14 -1.32 32.57 3.15
N PRO A 15 -0.30 33.11 3.84
CA PRO A 15 0.90 32.36 4.21
C PRO A 15 0.60 31.17 5.11
N ALA A 16 -0.29 31.35 6.10
CA ALA A 16 -0.69 30.24 6.99
C ALA A 16 -1.37 29.11 6.23
N ALA A 17 -2.25 29.43 5.26
CA ALA A 17 -2.88 28.42 4.41
C ALA A 17 -1.86 27.71 3.48
N ALA A 18 -0.87 28.44 2.95
CA ALA A 18 0.21 27.86 2.16
C ALA A 18 1.06 26.89 2.99
N ILE A 19 1.43 27.27 4.21
CA ILE A 19 2.16 26.40 5.13
C ILE A 19 1.32 25.16 5.49
N ALA A 20 0.05 25.32 5.81
CA ALA A 20 -0.84 24.21 6.12
C ALA A 20 -0.97 23.24 4.93
N ALA A 21 -1.09 23.76 3.69
CA ALA A 21 -1.12 22.96 2.47
C ALA A 21 0.19 22.18 2.26
N LEU A 22 1.36 22.82 2.43
CA LEU A 22 2.66 22.17 2.29
C LEU A 22 2.87 21.08 3.35
N VAL A 23 2.48 21.32 4.60
CA VAL A 23 2.54 20.33 5.67
C VAL A 23 1.61 19.15 5.36
N TYR A 24 0.39 19.44 4.90
CA TYR A 24 -0.55 18.40 4.51
C TYR A 24 0.00 17.55 3.35
N LEU A 25 0.54 18.17 2.30
CA LEU A 25 1.13 17.47 1.16
C LEU A 25 2.36 16.65 1.58
N GLY A 26 3.22 17.18 2.43
CA GLY A 26 4.45 16.51 2.85
C GLY A 26 4.23 15.33 3.81
N VAL A 27 3.25 15.44 4.71
CA VAL A 27 3.06 14.50 5.82
C VAL A 27 1.83 13.61 5.62
N ALA A 28 0.67 14.20 5.36
CA ALA A 28 -0.60 13.47 5.31
C ALA A 28 -0.72 12.56 4.08
N LEU A 29 -0.10 12.94 2.95
CA LEU A 29 -0.09 12.12 1.73
C LEU A 29 0.99 11.04 1.72
N GLY A 30 1.85 10.97 2.75
CA GLY A 30 2.89 9.95 2.86
C GLY A 30 3.94 10.01 1.75
N TRP A 31 4.25 11.21 1.25
CA TRP A 31 5.23 11.40 0.20
C TRP A 31 6.66 11.08 0.66
N PRO A 32 7.61 10.81 -0.27
CA PRO A 32 8.99 10.48 0.06
C PRO A 32 9.65 11.53 0.97
N LEU A 33 10.56 11.10 1.83
CA LEU A 33 11.24 11.98 2.81
C LEU A 33 11.91 13.22 2.17
N TRP A 34 12.41 13.11 0.95
CA TRP A 34 12.98 14.25 0.24
C TRP A 34 11.94 15.35 -0.07
N TRP A 35 10.67 14.97 -0.35
CA TRP A 35 9.57 15.93 -0.47
C TRP A 35 9.24 16.62 0.83
N VAL A 36 9.25 15.88 1.93
CA VAL A 36 9.05 16.46 3.28
C VAL A 36 10.13 17.51 3.55
N SER A 37 11.37 17.23 3.17
CA SER A 37 12.49 18.19 3.30
C SER A 37 12.27 19.45 2.45
N VAL A 38 11.87 19.31 1.20
CA VAL A 38 11.56 20.44 0.30
C VAL A 38 10.40 21.27 0.86
N CYS A 39 9.30 20.64 1.28
CA CYS A 39 8.17 21.34 1.88
C CYS A 39 8.57 22.09 3.17
N SER A 40 9.43 21.50 4.00
CA SER A 40 9.94 22.14 5.21
C SER A 40 10.76 23.39 4.91
N VAL A 41 11.64 23.33 3.90
CA VAL A 41 12.42 24.50 3.45
C VAL A 41 11.48 25.59 2.92
N LEU A 42 10.48 25.25 2.13
CA LEU A 42 9.49 26.21 1.62
C LEU A 42 8.70 26.84 2.76
N CYS A 43 8.28 26.07 3.77
CA CYS A 43 7.64 26.63 4.97
C CYS A 43 8.54 27.64 5.70
N LEU A 44 9.83 27.32 5.88
CA LEU A 44 10.78 28.23 6.49
C LEU A 44 10.95 29.52 5.69
N LEU A 45 11.06 29.44 4.36
CA LEU A 45 11.15 30.61 3.48
C LEU A 45 9.89 31.50 3.56
N ILE A 46 8.70 30.89 3.65
CA ILE A 46 7.44 31.64 3.83
C ILE A 46 7.46 32.39 5.17
N VAL A 47 7.85 31.70 6.26
CA VAL A 47 7.92 32.32 7.60
C VAL A 47 8.95 33.45 7.61
N GLU A 48 10.13 33.25 7.01
CA GLU A 48 11.16 34.27 6.89
C GLU A 48 10.65 35.48 6.08
N GLY A 49 10.00 35.24 4.94
CA GLY A 49 9.41 36.31 4.11
C GLY A 49 8.37 37.15 4.89
N VAL A 50 7.49 36.49 5.63
CA VAL A 50 6.50 37.18 6.49
C VAL A 50 7.20 38.00 7.58
N ALA A 51 8.21 37.43 8.25
CA ALA A 51 8.94 38.13 9.30
C ALA A 51 9.70 39.35 8.77
N VAL A 52 10.39 39.20 7.63
CA VAL A 52 11.10 40.31 6.96
C VAL A 52 10.11 41.41 6.57
N ASN A 53 8.99 41.07 5.96
CA ASN A 53 7.96 42.02 5.57
C ASN A 53 7.42 42.81 6.79
N PHE A 54 7.21 42.13 7.91
CA PHE A 54 6.76 42.76 9.16
C PHE A 54 7.81 43.70 9.76
N VAL A 55 9.09 43.33 9.70
CA VAL A 55 10.21 44.18 10.19
C VAL A 55 10.35 45.42 9.31
N LEU A 56 10.28 45.26 7.98
CA LEU A 56 10.36 46.39 7.02
C LEU A 56 9.15 47.33 7.16
N ALA A 57 7.96 46.76 7.38
CA ALA A 57 6.74 47.57 7.63
C ALA A 57 6.87 48.39 8.93
N ARG A 58 7.50 47.85 9.99
CA ARG A 58 7.77 48.60 11.23
C ARG A 58 8.78 49.73 11.08
N ARG A 59 9.63 49.65 10.04
CA ARG A 59 10.64 50.67 9.73
C ARG A 59 10.13 51.69 8.69
N ASP A 60 8.85 51.69 8.38
CA ASP A 60 8.21 52.52 7.31
C ASP A 60 8.92 52.38 5.95
N ALA A 61 9.66 51.27 5.74
CA ALA A 61 10.41 51.05 4.52
C ALA A 61 9.55 50.38 3.41
N VAL A 62 8.42 49.82 3.76
CA VAL A 62 7.43 49.18 2.84
C VAL A 62 6.03 49.40 3.37
N THR A 63 5.06 49.57 2.47
CA THR A 63 3.64 49.59 2.81
C THR A 63 3.11 48.15 2.89
N VAL A 64 2.45 47.79 3.97
CA VAL A 64 1.82 46.48 4.13
C VAL A 64 0.53 46.45 3.35
N GLY A 65 0.54 45.80 2.23
CA GLY A 65 -0.61 45.17 1.54
C GLY A 65 -1.78 45.99 1.04
N THR A 66 -1.93 47.28 1.34
CA THR A 66 -3.21 47.97 1.15
C THR A 66 -3.15 49.29 0.44
N ASP A 67 -1.98 49.88 0.23
CA ASP A 67 -1.84 51.20 -0.40
C ASP A 67 -1.46 51.10 -1.90
N ASP A 68 -1.76 49.96 -2.50
CA ASP A 68 -1.46 49.68 -3.90
C ASP A 68 -2.60 50.16 -4.80
N ASP A 69 -2.31 50.98 -5.81
CA ASP A 69 -3.27 51.51 -6.79
C ASP A 69 -3.86 50.41 -7.71
N GLY A 70 -3.33 49.17 -7.63
CA GLY A 70 -3.74 48.02 -8.43
C GLY A 70 -4.12 46.75 -7.66
N PRO A 71 -5.07 46.75 -6.70
CA PRO A 71 -5.42 45.58 -5.91
C PRO A 71 -5.91 44.36 -6.74
N GLY A 72 -6.43 44.60 -7.95
CA GLY A 72 -6.92 43.57 -8.84
C GLY A 72 -5.83 42.68 -9.41
N LEU A 73 -4.69 43.22 -9.83
CA LEU A 73 -3.59 42.46 -10.38
C LEU A 73 -2.96 41.55 -9.32
N ARG A 74 -2.79 42.04 -8.09
CA ARG A 74 -2.24 41.32 -6.97
C ARG A 74 -3.17 40.16 -6.56
N LEU A 75 -4.45 40.38 -6.53
CA LEU A 75 -5.46 39.35 -6.26
C LEU A 75 -5.47 38.28 -7.37
N ALA A 76 -5.31 38.67 -8.63
CA ALA A 76 -5.23 37.76 -9.76
C ALA A 76 -3.98 36.87 -9.67
N VAL A 77 -2.82 37.44 -9.33
CA VAL A 77 -1.54 36.66 -9.18
C VAL A 77 -1.65 35.69 -8.01
N VAL A 78 -2.14 36.11 -6.85
CA VAL A 78 -2.33 35.22 -5.68
C VAL A 78 -3.37 34.14 -6.00
N GLY A 79 -4.47 34.49 -6.66
CA GLY A 79 -5.49 33.53 -7.09
C GLY A 79 -4.93 32.49 -8.08
N ALA A 80 -4.18 32.93 -9.08
CA ALA A 80 -3.55 32.04 -10.06
C ALA A 80 -2.51 31.11 -9.41
N ALA A 81 -1.66 31.64 -8.53
CA ALA A 81 -0.67 30.85 -7.81
C ALA A 81 -1.34 29.79 -6.90
N THR A 82 -2.39 30.19 -6.17
CA THR A 82 -3.17 29.26 -5.33
C THR A 82 -3.83 28.18 -6.17
N ALA A 83 -4.46 28.54 -7.28
CA ALA A 83 -5.08 27.60 -8.20
C ALA A 83 -4.04 26.60 -8.78
N ALA A 84 -2.84 27.08 -9.14
CA ALA A 84 -1.77 26.24 -9.64
C ALA A 84 -1.31 25.21 -8.58
N VAL A 85 -1.13 25.64 -7.32
CA VAL A 85 -0.73 24.74 -6.22
C VAL A 85 -1.81 23.71 -5.93
N VAL A 86 -3.08 24.12 -5.86
CA VAL A 86 -4.21 23.20 -5.65
C VAL A 86 -4.31 22.18 -6.78
N THR A 87 -4.17 22.63 -8.03
CA THR A 87 -4.20 21.74 -9.19
C THR A 87 -3.03 20.74 -9.15
N ALA A 88 -1.81 21.20 -8.85
CA ALA A 88 -0.65 20.33 -8.71
C ALA A 88 -0.84 19.29 -7.59
N ALA A 89 -1.43 19.68 -6.46
CA ALA A 89 -1.72 18.78 -5.36
C ALA A 89 -2.74 17.70 -5.75
N ILE A 90 -3.83 18.10 -6.44
CA ILE A 90 -4.85 17.16 -6.92
C ILE A 90 -4.25 16.17 -7.93
N VAL A 91 -3.50 16.68 -8.90
CA VAL A 91 -2.84 15.83 -9.91
C VAL A 91 -1.86 14.87 -9.26
N GLY A 92 -1.02 15.35 -8.35
CA GLY A 92 -0.07 14.49 -7.62
C GLY A 92 -0.78 13.42 -6.77
N TYR A 93 -1.89 13.77 -6.11
CA TYR A 93 -2.68 12.81 -5.36
C TYR A 93 -3.27 11.71 -6.25
N VAL A 94 -3.90 12.10 -7.36
CA VAL A 94 -4.58 11.16 -8.26
C VAL A 94 -3.58 10.28 -9.02
N GLN A 95 -2.47 10.87 -9.51
CA GLN A 95 -1.54 10.13 -10.35
C GLN A 95 -0.49 9.31 -9.59
N TRP A 96 -0.15 9.69 -8.37
CA TRP A 96 0.91 9.03 -7.62
C TRP A 96 0.41 8.37 -6.32
N THR A 97 -0.32 9.11 -5.50
CA THR A 97 -0.70 8.60 -4.17
C THR A 97 -1.76 7.50 -4.22
N LEU A 98 -2.77 7.64 -5.08
CA LEU A 98 -3.82 6.62 -5.21
C LEU A 98 -3.29 5.30 -5.79
N PRO A 99 -2.51 5.28 -6.91
CA PRO A 99 -1.93 4.06 -7.42
C PRO A 99 -0.97 3.36 -6.45
N ASP A 100 -0.14 4.14 -5.73
CA ASP A 100 0.78 3.59 -4.73
C ASP A 100 0.05 2.93 -3.56
N ARG A 101 -1.07 3.50 -3.13
CA ARG A 101 -1.91 2.89 -2.08
C ARG A 101 -2.55 1.61 -2.58
N ALA A 102 -3.17 1.64 -3.75
CA ALA A 102 -3.79 0.47 -4.34
C ALA A 102 -2.76 -0.68 -4.51
N LEU A 103 -1.54 -0.37 -4.97
CA LEU A 103 -0.47 -1.36 -5.10
C LEU A 103 -0.04 -1.94 -3.76
N ARG A 104 0.03 -1.14 -2.70
CA ARG A 104 0.35 -1.62 -1.34
C ARG A 104 -0.74 -2.54 -0.79
N ASP A 105 -2.00 -2.15 -0.98
CA ASP A 105 -3.16 -2.94 -0.55
C ASP A 105 -3.21 -4.27 -1.30
N ASP A 106 -3.06 -4.26 -2.62
CA ASP A 106 -2.97 -5.46 -3.46
C ASP A 106 -1.78 -6.35 -3.03
N THR A 107 -0.62 -5.76 -2.74
CA THR A 107 0.57 -6.50 -2.28
C THR A 107 0.32 -7.24 -0.97
N ALA A 108 -0.34 -6.59 -0.01
CA ALA A 108 -0.70 -7.20 1.26
C ALA A 108 -1.76 -8.31 1.08
N GLU A 109 -2.76 -8.07 0.24
CA GLU A 109 -3.83 -9.03 -0.06
C GLU A 109 -3.29 -10.30 -0.72
N VAL A 110 -2.49 -10.17 -1.81
CA VAL A 110 -1.93 -11.34 -2.52
C VAL A 110 -0.99 -12.16 -1.63
N ALA A 111 -0.19 -11.51 -0.77
CA ALA A 111 0.66 -12.21 0.19
C ALA A 111 -0.15 -12.98 1.23
N GLY A 112 -1.26 -12.42 1.70
CA GLY A 112 -2.20 -13.06 2.63
C GLY A 112 -2.89 -14.27 2.00
N ILE A 113 -3.43 -14.13 0.79
CA ILE A 113 -4.09 -15.21 0.04
C ILE A 113 -3.08 -16.33 -0.26
N ALA A 114 -1.89 -15.99 -0.77
CA ALA A 114 -0.85 -16.97 -1.08
C ALA A 114 -0.41 -17.75 0.14
N SER A 115 -0.23 -17.09 1.29
CA SER A 115 0.09 -17.76 2.56
C SER A 115 -1.00 -18.73 2.97
N SER A 116 -2.25 -18.30 2.90
CA SER A 116 -3.42 -19.10 3.30
C SER A 116 -3.61 -20.34 2.43
N VAL A 117 -3.46 -20.19 1.10
CA VAL A 117 -3.54 -21.33 0.16
C VAL A 117 -2.35 -22.27 0.36
N ALA A 118 -1.14 -21.76 0.51
CA ALA A 118 0.06 -22.56 0.72
C ALA A 118 -0.04 -23.39 2.02
N GLU A 119 -0.51 -22.79 3.12
CA GLU A 119 -0.77 -23.50 4.37
C GLU A 119 -1.85 -24.58 4.20
N ALA A 120 -2.96 -24.24 3.55
CA ALA A 120 -4.04 -25.20 3.30
C ALA A 120 -3.60 -26.36 2.41
N SER A 121 -2.81 -26.09 1.35
CA SER A 121 -2.29 -27.10 0.44
C SER A 121 -1.30 -28.08 1.10
N ALA A 122 -0.56 -27.60 2.10
CA ALA A 122 0.45 -28.40 2.82
C ALA A 122 -0.05 -28.95 4.17
N THR A 123 -1.32 -28.76 4.51
CA THR A 123 -1.94 -29.26 5.74
C THR A 123 -2.86 -30.42 5.42
N PHE A 124 -2.75 -31.52 6.19
CA PHE A 124 -3.60 -32.69 6.04
C PHE A 124 -3.95 -33.31 7.41
N THR A 125 -5.21 -33.69 7.58
CA THR A 125 -5.70 -34.34 8.81
C THR A 125 -6.51 -35.57 8.43
N PRO A 126 -6.14 -36.79 8.88
CA PRO A 126 -6.84 -38.03 8.54
C PRO A 126 -8.33 -38.04 8.92
N GLN A 127 -8.68 -37.30 9.98
CA GLN A 127 -10.08 -37.19 10.49
C GLN A 127 -10.96 -36.30 9.58
N ASN A 128 -10.35 -35.41 8.81
CA ASN A 128 -11.03 -34.55 7.84
C ASN A 128 -10.16 -34.38 6.59
N PRO A 129 -10.08 -35.41 5.73
CA PRO A 129 -9.16 -35.44 4.60
C PRO A 129 -9.48 -34.41 3.50
N THR A 130 -10.74 -33.96 3.43
CA THR A 130 -11.16 -32.95 2.44
C THR A 130 -11.09 -31.51 2.94
N GLY A 131 -11.08 -31.29 4.25
CA GLY A 131 -11.21 -29.95 4.83
C GLY A 131 -10.08 -28.98 4.45
N SER A 132 -8.87 -29.46 4.25
CA SER A 132 -7.74 -28.63 3.76
C SER A 132 -7.87 -28.35 2.26
N ILE A 133 -8.31 -29.36 1.50
CA ILE A 133 -8.56 -29.26 0.05
C ILE A 133 -9.66 -28.22 -0.21
N ASP A 134 -10.79 -28.34 0.52
CA ASP A 134 -11.92 -27.42 0.37
C ASP A 134 -11.51 -25.98 0.71
N ARG A 135 -10.69 -25.80 1.73
CA ARG A 135 -10.15 -24.48 2.08
C ARG A 135 -9.21 -23.93 1.00
N ALA A 136 -8.29 -24.75 0.47
CA ALA A 136 -7.41 -24.31 -0.59
C ALA A 136 -8.19 -23.93 -1.85
N THR A 137 -9.11 -24.79 -2.28
CA THR A 137 -9.88 -24.60 -3.51
C THR A 137 -10.86 -23.45 -3.45
N SER A 138 -11.34 -23.05 -2.26
CA SER A 138 -12.20 -21.88 -2.09
C SER A 138 -11.53 -20.55 -2.46
N MET A 139 -10.19 -20.53 -2.51
CA MET A 139 -9.39 -19.37 -2.88
C MET A 139 -8.83 -19.45 -4.32
N MET A 140 -9.11 -20.54 -5.05
CA MET A 140 -8.65 -20.79 -6.40
C MET A 140 -9.70 -20.41 -7.45
N SER A 141 -9.26 -20.20 -8.69
CA SER A 141 -10.18 -20.15 -9.82
C SER A 141 -10.85 -21.52 -10.02
N ALA A 142 -12.03 -21.56 -10.63
CA ALA A 142 -12.78 -22.80 -10.82
C ALA A 142 -11.96 -23.90 -11.53
N ALA A 143 -11.23 -23.51 -12.58
CA ALA A 143 -10.38 -24.44 -13.33
C ALA A 143 -9.21 -24.97 -12.50
N SER A 144 -8.59 -24.12 -11.69
CA SER A 144 -7.46 -24.50 -10.83
C SER A 144 -7.92 -25.33 -9.63
N ALA A 145 -9.09 -25.03 -9.08
CA ALA A 145 -9.71 -25.82 -8.02
C ALA A 145 -9.99 -27.28 -8.45
N GLU A 146 -10.51 -27.49 -9.66
CA GLU A 146 -10.77 -28.83 -10.20
C GLU A 146 -9.46 -29.61 -10.43
N ARG A 147 -8.46 -28.97 -11.02
CA ARG A 147 -7.12 -29.61 -11.19
C ARG A 147 -6.53 -30.00 -9.82
N PHE A 148 -6.54 -29.08 -8.89
CA PHE A 148 -5.99 -29.31 -7.55
C PHE A 148 -6.70 -30.45 -6.81
N LYS A 149 -8.04 -30.51 -6.87
CA LYS A 149 -8.83 -31.61 -6.28
C LYS A 149 -8.44 -32.95 -6.87
N ASN A 150 -8.33 -33.04 -8.20
CA ASN A 150 -7.99 -34.29 -8.88
C ASN A 150 -6.59 -34.77 -8.54
N GLU A 151 -5.60 -33.88 -8.52
CA GLU A 151 -4.21 -34.21 -8.17
C GLU A 151 -4.07 -34.61 -6.70
N PHE A 152 -4.74 -33.92 -5.80
CA PHE A 152 -4.63 -34.14 -4.37
C PHE A 152 -5.46 -35.32 -3.87
N ALA A 153 -6.52 -35.72 -4.59
CA ALA A 153 -7.39 -36.83 -4.16
C ALA A 153 -6.64 -38.14 -3.92
N THR A 154 -5.74 -38.48 -4.81
CA THR A 154 -4.91 -39.72 -4.71
C THR A 154 -3.95 -39.64 -3.50
N VAL A 155 -3.30 -38.50 -3.33
CA VAL A 155 -2.36 -38.26 -2.24
C VAL A 155 -3.09 -38.29 -0.88
N ALA A 156 -4.24 -37.64 -0.80
CA ALA A 156 -5.07 -37.61 0.41
C ALA A 156 -5.54 -39.01 0.85
N GLN A 157 -5.93 -39.86 -0.11
CA GLN A 157 -6.31 -41.25 0.17
C GLN A 157 -5.13 -42.06 0.73
N ASP A 158 -3.93 -41.92 0.18
CA ASP A 158 -2.74 -42.62 0.64
C ASP A 158 -2.31 -42.16 2.04
N LEU A 159 -2.29 -40.85 2.27
CA LEU A 159 -2.01 -40.28 3.59
C LEU A 159 -3.05 -40.72 4.64
N GLY A 160 -4.33 -40.78 4.26
CA GLY A 160 -5.42 -41.25 5.12
C GLY A 160 -5.25 -42.71 5.52
N LYS A 161 -4.92 -43.62 4.58
CA LYS A 161 -4.65 -45.06 4.85
C LYS A 161 -3.48 -45.24 5.80
N ARG A 162 -2.47 -44.42 5.73
CA ARG A 162 -1.29 -44.44 6.58
C ARG A 162 -1.45 -43.70 7.91
N ASN A 163 -2.62 -43.10 8.14
CA ASN A 163 -2.94 -42.24 9.28
C ASN A 163 -1.89 -41.16 9.56
N VAL A 164 -1.38 -40.55 8.48
CA VAL A 164 -0.39 -39.45 8.52
C VAL A 164 -1.11 -38.14 8.71
N SER A 165 -0.66 -37.31 9.64
CA SER A 165 -1.08 -35.91 9.73
C SER A 165 0.06 -34.99 9.33
N ALA A 166 -0.26 -33.91 8.65
CA ALA A 166 0.69 -32.87 8.27
C ALA A 166 0.12 -31.49 8.63
N GLN A 167 0.93 -30.64 9.23
CA GLN A 167 0.61 -29.25 9.52
C GLN A 167 1.68 -28.35 8.93
N ALA A 168 1.26 -27.32 8.24
CA ALA A 168 2.16 -26.32 7.70
C ALA A 168 1.81 -24.92 8.22
N ARG A 169 2.85 -24.12 8.45
CA ARG A 169 2.72 -22.71 8.83
C ARG A 169 3.65 -21.86 8.01
N THR A 170 3.17 -20.72 7.56
CA THR A 170 4.00 -19.75 6.86
C THR A 170 5.06 -19.15 7.78
N VAL A 171 6.30 -19.20 7.32
CA VAL A 171 7.46 -18.56 7.95
C VAL A 171 7.67 -17.19 7.33
N SER A 172 7.52 -17.11 6.00
CA SER A 172 7.69 -15.88 5.24
C SER A 172 6.92 -15.96 3.92
N ALA A 173 6.38 -14.84 3.48
CA ALA A 173 5.82 -14.68 2.15
C ALA A 173 6.39 -13.40 1.53
N GLY A 174 6.82 -13.47 0.28
CA GLY A 174 7.37 -12.35 -0.47
C GLY A 174 6.77 -12.27 -1.87
N VAL A 175 6.26 -11.09 -2.23
CA VAL A 175 5.77 -10.85 -3.58
C VAL A 175 6.95 -10.75 -4.53
N GLU A 176 7.06 -11.67 -5.49
CA GLU A 176 8.11 -11.68 -6.52
C GLU A 176 7.79 -10.69 -7.64
N ALA A 177 6.53 -10.62 -8.03
CA ALA A 177 6.04 -9.71 -9.05
C ALA A 177 4.56 -9.42 -8.81
N ILE A 178 4.13 -8.20 -9.09
CA ILE A 178 2.74 -7.78 -9.04
C ILE A 178 2.45 -6.79 -10.16
N GLY A 179 1.35 -7.00 -10.85
CA GLY A 179 0.81 -6.13 -11.90
C GLY A 179 -0.67 -5.86 -11.65
N PRO A 180 -1.35 -5.19 -12.59
CA PRO A 180 -2.78 -4.87 -12.46
C PRO A 180 -3.66 -6.10 -12.28
N ASP A 181 -3.35 -7.18 -13.00
CA ASP A 181 -4.22 -8.35 -13.13
C ASP A 181 -3.52 -9.69 -12.80
N ALA A 182 -2.23 -9.66 -12.44
CA ALA A 182 -1.47 -10.86 -12.14
C ALA A 182 -0.43 -10.61 -11.05
N ALA A 183 -0.19 -11.62 -10.19
CA ALA A 183 0.82 -11.60 -9.17
C ALA A 183 1.49 -12.95 -8.99
N SER A 184 2.75 -12.93 -8.53
CA SER A 184 3.51 -14.11 -8.14
C SER A 184 4.07 -13.89 -6.73
N VAL A 185 3.85 -14.86 -5.86
CA VAL A 185 4.27 -14.81 -4.45
C VAL A 185 5.06 -16.06 -4.11
N ALA A 186 6.26 -15.89 -3.57
CA ALA A 186 7.02 -16.96 -2.97
C ALA A 186 6.65 -17.12 -1.49
N VAL A 187 6.29 -18.33 -1.07
CA VAL A 187 5.90 -18.64 0.30
C VAL A 187 6.81 -19.71 0.86
N ILE A 188 7.41 -19.44 2.01
CA ILE A 188 8.22 -20.39 2.76
C ILE A 188 7.38 -20.91 3.94
N LEU A 189 7.19 -22.22 3.98
CA LEU A 189 6.45 -22.91 5.01
C LEU A 189 7.38 -23.76 5.86
N ARG A 190 7.04 -23.89 7.13
CA ARG A 190 7.54 -24.98 7.99
C ARG A 190 6.44 -26.01 8.13
N GLY A 191 6.68 -27.20 7.58
CA GLY A 191 5.80 -28.34 7.71
C GLY A 191 6.25 -29.27 8.83
N THR A 192 5.30 -29.82 9.56
CA THR A 192 5.54 -30.92 10.53
C THR A 192 4.63 -32.07 10.16
N GLN A 193 5.22 -33.22 9.90
CA GLN A 193 4.52 -34.45 9.60
C GLN A 193 4.59 -35.42 10.80
N SER A 194 3.45 -35.98 11.16
CA SER A 194 3.35 -36.97 12.26
C SER A 194 2.76 -38.27 11.73
N THR A 195 3.44 -39.36 11.98
CA THR A 195 3.01 -40.73 11.68
C THR A 195 2.88 -41.49 13.00
N PRO A 196 1.84 -42.29 13.22
CA PRO A 196 1.71 -43.09 14.44
C PRO A 196 2.94 -43.96 14.71
N GLY A 197 3.49 -43.89 15.90
CA GLY A 197 4.65 -44.67 16.30
C GLY A 197 6.01 -44.12 15.85
N GLN A 198 6.05 -42.97 15.16
CA GLN A 198 7.29 -42.30 14.73
C GLN A 198 7.43 -40.94 15.37
N LYS A 199 8.68 -40.45 15.47
CA LYS A 199 8.92 -39.06 15.87
C LYS A 199 8.41 -38.13 14.76
N PRO A 200 7.81 -36.97 15.12
CA PRO A 200 7.45 -35.97 14.14
C PRO A 200 8.65 -35.53 13.32
N ASP A 201 8.47 -35.46 12.01
CA ASP A 201 9.47 -34.94 11.08
C ASP A 201 9.12 -33.50 10.68
N THR A 202 10.12 -32.64 10.52
CA THR A 202 9.95 -31.24 10.18
C THR A 202 10.73 -30.93 8.92
N ALA A 203 10.04 -30.33 7.95
CA ALA A 203 10.62 -29.88 6.68
C ALA A 203 10.31 -28.41 6.40
N VAL A 204 11.18 -27.81 5.62
CA VAL A 204 10.92 -26.48 5.04
C VAL A 204 10.49 -26.67 3.59
N LEU A 205 9.37 -26.08 3.24
CA LEU A 205 8.80 -26.10 1.90
C LEU A 205 8.84 -24.71 1.32
N ALA A 206 9.20 -24.57 0.07
CA ALA A 206 9.11 -23.31 -0.67
C ALA A 206 8.13 -23.49 -1.83
N LEU A 207 7.09 -22.68 -1.84
CA LEU A 207 6.04 -22.72 -2.85
C LEU A 207 5.95 -21.37 -3.58
N ARG A 208 5.69 -21.42 -4.86
CA ARG A 208 5.31 -20.26 -5.67
C ARG A 208 3.82 -20.33 -5.90
N VAL A 209 3.13 -19.24 -5.60
CA VAL A 209 1.70 -19.08 -5.81
C VAL A 209 1.51 -18.02 -6.90
N ALA A 210 0.86 -18.42 -8.00
CA ALA A 210 0.44 -17.50 -9.06
C ALA A 210 -1.01 -17.10 -8.83
N LEU A 211 -1.29 -15.79 -8.93
CA LEU A 211 -2.62 -15.23 -8.74
C LEU A 211 -3.02 -14.40 -9.96
N SER A 212 -4.32 -14.36 -10.24
CA SER A 212 -4.94 -13.44 -11.19
C SER A 212 -6.02 -12.61 -10.51
N LYS A 213 -6.30 -11.41 -11.05
CA LYS A 213 -7.36 -10.55 -10.57
C LYS A 213 -8.57 -10.67 -11.49
N THR A 214 -9.66 -11.25 -11.00
CA THR A 214 -10.90 -11.44 -11.75
C THR A 214 -12.03 -10.73 -11.03
N ASP A 215 -12.76 -9.87 -11.74
CA ASP A 215 -13.84 -9.04 -11.18
C ASP A 215 -13.41 -8.26 -9.92
N GLY A 216 -12.18 -7.73 -9.93
CA GLY A 216 -11.61 -6.96 -8.84
C GLY A 216 -11.17 -7.78 -7.62
N ARG A 217 -11.19 -9.12 -7.68
CA ARG A 217 -10.76 -10.03 -6.61
C ARG A 217 -9.57 -10.87 -7.04
N TRP A 218 -8.62 -11.05 -6.16
CA TRP A 218 -7.49 -11.94 -6.37
C TRP A 218 -7.90 -13.39 -6.15
N VAL A 219 -7.60 -14.24 -7.14
CA VAL A 219 -7.82 -15.69 -7.09
C VAL A 219 -6.53 -16.43 -7.44
N VAL A 220 -6.33 -17.59 -6.85
CA VAL A 220 -5.14 -18.41 -7.11
C VAL A 220 -5.33 -19.22 -8.38
N GLU A 221 -4.34 -19.16 -9.26
CA GLU A 221 -4.31 -19.90 -10.51
C GLU A 221 -3.41 -21.13 -10.44
N ASP A 222 -2.34 -21.06 -9.67
CA ASP A 222 -1.40 -22.17 -9.56
C ASP A 222 -0.64 -22.14 -8.24
N VAL A 223 -0.26 -23.33 -7.75
CA VAL A 223 0.62 -23.51 -6.59
C VAL A 223 1.67 -24.55 -6.97
N ALA A 224 2.89 -24.12 -7.13
CA ALA A 224 4.00 -24.97 -7.56
C ALA A 224 5.16 -24.98 -6.54
N PRO A 225 5.86 -26.11 -6.34
CA PRO A 225 7.05 -26.15 -5.51
C PRO A 225 8.21 -25.37 -6.17
N ILE A 226 8.95 -24.62 -5.36
CA ILE A 226 10.21 -24.01 -5.78
C ILE A 226 11.32 -25.02 -5.52
N HIS A 227 11.92 -25.55 -6.59
CA HIS A 227 13.07 -26.45 -6.49
C HIS A 227 14.36 -25.63 -6.48
N ALA A 228 15.22 -25.88 -5.51
CA ALA A 228 16.59 -25.38 -5.56
C ALA A 228 17.34 -26.11 -6.70
N ARG A 229 17.99 -25.36 -7.57
CA ARG A 229 18.90 -25.90 -8.59
C ARG A 229 20.25 -26.15 -8.02
#